data_67caae87412dcb4f29405584e1b163ae
#
_entry.id   67caae87412dcb4f29405584e1b163ae
#
_cell.length_a   1.000
_cell.length_b   1.000
_cell.length_c   1.000
_cell.angle_alpha   90.00
_cell.angle_beta   90.00
_cell.angle_gamma   90.00
#
_symmetry.space_group_name_H-M   'P 1'
#
loop_
_entity.id
_entity.type
_entity.pdbx_description
1 polymer ?
#
loop_
_entity_poly.entity_id
_entity_poly.type
_entity_poly.pdbx_seq_one_letter_code
_entity_poly.pdbx_strand_id
1 'polypeptide(L)'
;MKYMQRNAMIMLTIFLFVAACSNGERIKEIDDVDSADLKKYTRTYVGNNSDVIALVKSLPGGETVQSISLKNENIKVKYGAKGKLTKDMIETYWFDEKDTMKKNFFFNTIYLAVLVPNAKSYAFQVGNKSFTMKREEVLSILYKEFADFPKNEDVWDKNKVVKFLKNNDEKMKMIVNDKDVRKALFVKYPVE
;
A
#
# COMPACT_ATOMS: atom_id res chain seq x y z
N MET A 1 -15.30 72.96 28.50
CA MET A 1 -15.03 72.15 27.30
C MET A 1 -14.65 70.74 27.75
N LYS A 2 -15.57 69.81 27.61
CA LYS A 2 -15.41 68.40 28.04
C LYS A 2 -14.94 67.60 26.82
N TYR A 3 -13.75 67.07 26.86
CA TYR A 3 -13.27 66.13 25.89
C TYR A 3 -13.83 64.74 26.23
N MET A 4 -14.75 64.27 25.40
CA MET A 4 -15.28 62.91 25.45
C MET A 4 -14.29 61.99 24.74
N GLN A 5 -13.50 61.25 25.52
CA GLN A 5 -12.68 60.18 24.98
C GLN A 5 -13.60 58.98 24.66
N ARG A 6 -13.70 58.73 23.38
CA ARG A 6 -14.42 57.55 22.84
C ARG A 6 -13.43 56.40 22.74
N ASN A 7 -13.44 55.54 23.74
CA ASN A 7 -12.69 54.30 23.70
C ASN A 7 -13.31 53.38 22.64
N ALA A 8 -12.65 53.26 21.51
CA ALA A 8 -12.92 52.23 20.52
C ALA A 8 -12.39 50.90 21.06
N MET A 9 -13.27 50.07 21.58
CA MET A 9 -12.98 48.73 22.01
C MET A 9 -12.85 47.88 20.75
N ILE A 10 -11.60 47.65 20.29
CA ILE A 10 -11.31 46.69 19.22
C ILE A 10 -11.48 45.31 19.82
N MET A 11 -12.61 44.69 19.51
CA MET A 11 -12.89 43.29 19.84
C MET A 11 -12.10 42.44 18.84
N LEU A 12 -10.88 42.04 19.24
CA LEU A 12 -10.03 41.08 18.49
C LEU A 12 -10.67 39.70 18.63
N THR A 13 -11.53 39.33 17.70
CA THR A 13 -12.06 37.98 17.57
C THR A 13 -10.95 37.08 17.10
N ILE A 14 -10.26 36.44 18.04
CA ILE A 14 -9.34 35.34 17.76
C ILE A 14 -10.20 34.17 17.29
N PHE A 15 -10.27 33.98 15.96
CA PHE A 15 -10.72 32.71 15.38
C PHE A 15 -9.65 31.65 15.71
N LEU A 16 -9.86 30.97 16.84
CA LEU A 16 -9.22 29.70 17.10
C LEU A 16 -9.74 28.71 16.04
N PHE A 17 -8.99 28.58 14.94
CA PHE A 17 -9.09 27.39 14.11
C PHE A 17 -8.66 26.20 14.98
N VAL A 18 -9.62 25.61 15.67
CA VAL A 18 -9.47 24.27 16.17
C VAL A 18 -9.35 23.40 14.91
N ALA A 19 -8.12 23.19 14.45
CA ALA A 19 -7.81 22.07 13.60
C ALA A 19 -8.17 20.84 14.43
N ALA A 20 -9.42 20.42 14.32
CA ALA A 20 -9.85 19.12 14.77
C ALA A 20 -9.00 18.16 13.91
N CYS A 21 -7.83 17.75 14.44
CA CYS A 21 -7.20 16.53 14.01
C CYS A 21 -8.25 15.46 14.26
N SER A 22 -9.05 15.18 13.24
CA SER A 22 -9.86 13.98 13.23
C SER A 22 -8.85 12.84 13.24
N ASN A 23 -8.61 12.24 14.41
CA ASN A 23 -7.96 10.94 14.53
C ASN A 23 -8.89 9.85 13.94
N GLY A 24 -9.46 10.12 12.76
CA GLY A 24 -10.06 9.11 11.91
C GLY A 24 -8.92 8.24 11.39
N GLU A 25 -9.04 6.94 11.59
CA GLU A 25 -8.10 5.99 10.98
C GLU A 25 -8.10 6.25 9.47
N ARG A 26 -7.05 6.91 8.96
CA ARG A 26 -6.88 7.13 7.53
C ARG A 26 -6.36 5.83 6.91
N ILE A 27 -6.96 5.40 5.82
CA ILE A 27 -6.47 4.27 5.05
C ILE A 27 -5.27 4.75 4.22
N LYS A 28 -4.16 4.05 4.34
CA LYS A 28 -2.90 4.36 3.64
C LYS A 28 -3.03 4.19 2.13
N GLU A 29 -2.56 5.19 1.39
CA GLU A 29 -2.45 5.17 -0.06
C GLU A 29 -1.03 4.79 -0.51
N ILE A 30 -0.82 4.60 -1.82
CA ILE A 30 0.51 4.26 -2.38
C ILE A 30 1.54 5.34 -2.06
N ASP A 31 1.15 6.62 -2.13
CA ASP A 31 2.05 7.75 -1.89
C ASP A 31 2.43 7.90 -0.41
N ASP A 32 1.68 7.28 0.50
CA ASP A 32 2.01 7.25 1.93
C ASP A 32 3.06 6.17 2.28
N VAL A 33 3.42 5.31 1.31
CA VAL A 33 4.40 4.25 1.55
C VAL A 33 5.80 4.75 1.25
N ASP A 34 6.65 4.79 2.28
CA ASP A 34 8.09 4.98 2.14
C ASP A 34 8.79 3.61 2.04
N SER A 35 9.44 3.36 0.90
CA SER A 35 10.22 2.13 0.72
C SER A 35 11.33 1.98 1.75
N ALA A 36 11.81 3.09 2.35
CA ALA A 36 12.79 3.05 3.43
C ALA A 36 12.26 2.32 4.68
N ASP A 37 10.97 2.47 4.99
CA ASP A 37 10.34 1.78 6.11
C ASP A 37 10.16 0.29 5.85
N LEU A 38 10.09 -0.11 4.57
CA LEU A 38 9.91 -1.49 4.16
C LEU A 38 11.21 -2.30 4.13
N LYS A 39 12.39 -1.65 4.12
CA LYS A 39 13.72 -2.32 4.08
C LYS A 39 13.96 -3.29 5.25
N LYS A 40 13.30 -3.08 6.39
CA LYS A 40 13.39 -3.98 7.54
C LYS A 40 12.80 -5.37 7.25
N TYR A 41 11.91 -5.48 6.26
CA TYR A 41 11.27 -6.74 5.85
C TYR A 41 12.02 -7.49 4.75
N THR A 42 13.19 -7.00 4.32
CA THR A 42 14.00 -7.73 3.34
C THR A 42 14.38 -9.11 3.88
N ARG A 43 14.30 -10.15 3.04
CA ARG A 43 14.54 -11.55 3.39
C ARG A 43 13.50 -12.15 4.34
N THR A 44 12.29 -11.59 4.38
CA THR A 44 11.21 -12.18 5.17
C THR A 44 10.75 -13.49 4.51
N TYR A 45 10.59 -14.53 5.33
CA TYR A 45 9.99 -15.80 4.90
C TYR A 45 8.50 -15.79 5.13
N VAL A 46 7.73 -16.46 4.29
CA VAL A 46 6.28 -16.63 4.51
C VAL A 46 6.00 -17.28 5.88
N GLY A 47 6.87 -18.16 6.36
CA GLY A 47 6.76 -18.76 7.69
C GLY A 47 7.01 -17.80 8.86
N ASN A 48 7.59 -16.63 8.63
CA ASN A 48 7.71 -15.58 9.64
C ASN A 48 6.42 -14.74 9.67
N ASN A 49 5.40 -15.29 10.33
CA ASN A 49 4.07 -14.71 10.37
C ASN A 49 4.05 -13.25 10.84
N SER A 50 4.84 -12.92 11.85
CA SER A 50 4.88 -11.57 12.43
C SER A 50 5.34 -10.53 11.42
N ASP A 51 6.44 -10.81 10.71
CA ASP A 51 7.01 -9.88 9.73
C ASP A 51 6.13 -9.75 8.49
N VAL A 52 5.57 -10.87 7.98
CA VAL A 52 4.64 -10.82 6.84
C VAL A 52 3.38 -10.04 7.19
N ILE A 53 2.80 -10.25 8.38
CA ILE A 53 1.62 -9.51 8.85
C ILE A 53 1.95 -8.02 8.97
N ALA A 54 3.10 -7.68 9.57
CA ALA A 54 3.53 -6.29 9.74
C ALA A 54 3.80 -5.63 8.37
N LEU A 55 4.45 -6.34 7.44
CA LEU A 55 4.67 -5.88 6.07
C LEU A 55 3.34 -5.59 5.37
N VAL A 56 2.40 -6.55 5.33
CA VAL A 56 1.09 -6.37 4.70
C VAL A 56 0.35 -5.16 5.26
N LYS A 57 0.41 -4.94 6.58
CA LYS A 57 -0.20 -3.76 7.23
C LYS A 57 0.53 -2.45 6.94
N SER A 58 1.78 -2.51 6.49
CA SER A 58 2.54 -1.33 6.09
C SER A 58 2.30 -0.92 4.64
N LEU A 59 1.65 -1.76 3.85
CA LEU A 59 1.31 -1.52 2.45
C LEU A 59 -0.04 -0.77 2.30
N PRO A 60 -0.36 -0.22 1.09
CA PRO A 60 -1.64 0.45 0.84
C PRO A 60 -2.84 -0.41 1.21
N GLY A 61 -3.81 0.19 1.87
CA GLY A 61 -4.99 -0.51 2.38
C GLY A 61 -4.74 -1.36 3.64
N GLY A 62 -3.54 -1.31 4.22
CA GLY A 62 -3.13 -2.16 5.34
C GLY A 62 -4.00 -2.05 6.59
N GLU A 63 -4.59 -0.88 6.85
CA GLU A 63 -5.51 -0.62 7.95
C GLU A 63 -6.82 -1.41 7.82
N THR A 64 -7.21 -1.75 6.58
CA THR A 64 -8.44 -2.49 6.25
C THR A 64 -8.27 -4.01 6.28
N VAL A 65 -7.09 -4.53 6.65
CA VAL A 65 -6.82 -5.96 6.70
C VAL A 65 -7.65 -6.65 7.78
N GLN A 66 -8.55 -7.53 7.36
CA GLN A 66 -9.38 -8.38 8.23
C GLN A 66 -8.67 -9.68 8.60
N SER A 67 -8.08 -10.35 7.61
CA SER A 67 -7.39 -11.60 7.83
C SER A 67 -6.24 -11.80 6.84
N ILE A 68 -5.24 -12.57 7.27
CA ILE A 68 -4.10 -13.01 6.47
C ILE A 68 -3.96 -14.51 6.64
N SER A 69 -3.76 -15.23 5.54
CA SER A 69 -3.43 -16.65 5.53
C SER A 69 -2.11 -16.85 4.81
N LEU A 70 -1.22 -17.63 5.43
CA LEU A 70 0.15 -17.89 4.94
C LEU A 70 0.36 -19.40 4.66
N LYS A 71 -0.72 -20.12 4.36
CA LYS A 71 -0.66 -21.58 4.14
C LYS A 71 0.02 -21.93 2.83
N ASN A 72 0.87 -22.96 2.84
CA ASN A 72 1.56 -23.51 1.67
C ASN A 72 2.36 -22.46 0.90
N GLU A 73 3.00 -21.52 1.63
CA GLU A 73 3.78 -20.41 1.06
C GLU A 73 2.96 -19.46 0.16
N ASN A 74 1.63 -19.43 0.32
CA ASN A 74 0.76 -18.48 -0.35
C ASN A 74 0.36 -17.37 0.62
N ILE A 75 0.48 -16.12 0.19
CA ILE A 75 0.04 -14.95 0.95
C ILE A 75 -1.36 -14.58 0.48
N LYS A 76 -2.37 -14.81 1.34
CA LYS A 76 -3.75 -14.42 1.06
C LYS A 76 -4.20 -13.37 2.05
N VAL A 77 -4.66 -12.23 1.55
CA VAL A 77 -5.09 -11.09 2.35
C VAL A 77 -6.55 -10.75 2.05
N LYS A 78 -7.36 -10.64 3.10
CA LYS A 78 -8.74 -10.16 3.00
C LYS A 78 -8.84 -8.78 3.63
N TYR A 79 -9.38 -7.84 2.88
CA TYR A 79 -9.63 -6.47 3.28
C TYR A 79 -11.12 -6.23 3.55
N GLY A 80 -11.45 -5.28 4.42
CA GLY A 80 -12.81 -4.90 4.72
C GLY A 80 -12.91 -4.02 5.97
N ALA A 81 -14.13 -3.72 6.39
CA ALA A 81 -14.41 -2.90 7.56
C ALA A 81 -13.83 -3.55 8.84
N LYS A 82 -13.15 -2.75 9.65
CA LYS A 82 -12.52 -3.17 10.89
C LYS A 82 -12.33 -1.99 11.84
N GLY A 83 -12.51 -2.20 13.14
CA GLY A 83 -12.34 -1.16 14.13
C GLY A 83 -13.29 0.02 13.87
N LYS A 84 -12.73 1.20 13.67
CA LYS A 84 -13.48 2.44 13.34
C LYS A 84 -13.74 2.61 11.83
N LEU A 85 -13.15 1.77 10.98
CA LEU A 85 -13.34 1.83 9.53
C LEU A 85 -14.69 1.21 9.16
N THR A 86 -15.61 2.03 8.70
CA THR A 86 -16.98 1.64 8.31
C THR A 86 -17.00 1.00 6.93
N LYS A 87 -18.12 0.36 6.59
CA LYS A 87 -18.33 -0.19 5.24
C LYS A 87 -18.25 0.91 4.16
N ASP A 88 -18.82 2.08 4.43
CA ASP A 88 -18.82 3.20 3.49
C ASP A 88 -17.40 3.73 3.23
N MET A 89 -16.55 3.79 4.27
CA MET A 89 -15.14 4.15 4.10
C MET A 89 -14.39 3.13 3.25
N ILE A 90 -14.66 1.82 3.42
CA ILE A 90 -14.08 0.75 2.61
C ILE A 90 -14.54 0.86 1.17
N GLU A 91 -15.85 1.06 0.95
CA GLU A 91 -16.43 1.23 -0.38
C GLU A 91 -15.80 2.43 -1.10
N THR A 92 -15.77 3.59 -0.45
CA THR A 92 -15.18 4.82 -1.00
C THR A 92 -13.70 4.67 -1.33
N TYR A 93 -12.93 3.95 -0.53
CA TYR A 93 -11.50 3.78 -0.74
C TYR A 93 -11.18 2.75 -1.83
N TRP A 94 -11.79 1.56 -1.76
CA TRP A 94 -11.42 0.43 -2.61
C TRP A 94 -12.10 0.44 -3.99
N PHE A 95 -13.28 1.06 -4.09
CA PHE A 95 -14.11 1.02 -5.31
C PHE A 95 -14.31 2.41 -5.92
N ASP A 96 -13.33 3.28 -5.75
CA ASP A 96 -13.31 4.61 -6.34
C ASP A 96 -13.13 4.57 -7.88
N GLU A 97 -13.41 5.71 -8.51
CA GLU A 97 -13.21 5.89 -9.95
C GLU A 97 -11.73 5.96 -10.37
N LYS A 98 -10.81 6.00 -9.40
CA LYS A 98 -9.36 6.12 -9.65
C LYS A 98 -8.65 4.77 -9.81
N ASP A 99 -9.41 3.67 -9.81
CA ASP A 99 -8.86 2.30 -9.91
C ASP A 99 -7.99 1.91 -8.68
N THR A 100 -8.27 2.50 -7.51
CA THR A 100 -7.46 2.31 -6.29
C THR A 100 -7.30 0.83 -5.93
N MET A 101 -8.35 0.02 -6.05
CA MET A 101 -8.26 -1.42 -5.79
C MET A 101 -7.21 -2.10 -6.66
N LYS A 102 -7.23 -1.88 -7.98
CA LYS A 102 -6.27 -2.50 -8.91
C LYS A 102 -4.86 -1.97 -8.69
N LYS A 103 -4.70 -0.67 -8.45
CA LYS A 103 -3.41 -0.08 -8.11
C LYS A 103 -2.81 -0.73 -6.87
N ASN A 104 -3.59 -0.83 -5.79
CA ASN A 104 -3.13 -1.41 -4.53
C ASN A 104 -2.82 -2.90 -4.66
N PHE A 105 -3.64 -3.66 -5.37
CA PHE A 105 -3.35 -5.08 -5.61
C PHE A 105 -2.04 -5.27 -6.36
N PHE A 106 -1.80 -4.47 -7.41
CA PHE A 106 -0.56 -4.54 -8.17
C PHE A 106 0.64 -4.08 -7.35
N PHE A 107 0.55 -2.96 -6.65
CA PHE A 107 1.59 -2.45 -5.77
C PHE A 107 1.97 -3.47 -4.68
N ASN A 108 0.97 -3.98 -3.96
CA ASN A 108 1.16 -4.95 -2.90
C ASN A 108 1.80 -6.24 -3.42
N THR A 109 1.40 -6.69 -4.61
CA THR A 109 2.00 -7.86 -5.29
C THR A 109 3.48 -7.65 -5.54
N ILE A 110 3.88 -6.51 -6.11
CA ILE A 110 5.29 -6.19 -6.40
C ILE A 110 6.11 -6.20 -5.10
N TYR A 111 5.69 -5.46 -4.08
CA TYR A 111 6.45 -5.34 -2.83
C TYR A 111 6.53 -6.67 -2.06
N LEU A 112 5.46 -7.44 -2.04
CA LEU A 112 5.49 -8.78 -1.44
C LEU A 112 6.42 -9.72 -2.23
N ALA A 113 6.46 -9.63 -3.55
CA ALA A 113 7.38 -10.44 -4.36
C ALA A 113 8.85 -10.09 -4.12
N VAL A 114 9.16 -8.81 -3.91
CA VAL A 114 10.52 -8.34 -3.63
C VAL A 114 10.97 -8.70 -2.21
N LEU A 115 10.09 -8.55 -1.21
CA LEU A 115 10.44 -8.65 0.21
C LEU A 115 10.27 -10.05 0.82
N VAL A 116 9.41 -10.90 0.20
CA VAL A 116 9.13 -12.27 0.68
C VAL A 116 9.47 -13.27 -0.43
N PRO A 117 10.77 -13.56 -0.64
CA PRO A 117 11.24 -14.27 -1.82
C PRO A 117 10.80 -15.74 -1.92
N ASN A 118 10.34 -16.38 -0.85
CA ASN A 118 9.79 -17.75 -0.90
C ASN A 118 8.26 -17.82 -1.04
N ALA A 119 7.57 -16.70 -1.18
CA ALA A 119 6.13 -16.74 -1.45
C ALA A 119 5.86 -17.33 -2.84
N LYS A 120 4.87 -18.22 -2.96
CA LYS A 120 4.48 -18.84 -4.24
C LYS A 120 3.40 -18.09 -4.98
N SER A 121 2.49 -17.44 -4.24
CA SER A 121 1.41 -16.64 -4.83
C SER A 121 0.93 -15.56 -3.86
N TYR A 122 0.26 -14.58 -4.43
CA TYR A 122 -0.36 -13.44 -3.74
C TYR A 122 -1.82 -13.40 -4.13
N ALA A 123 -2.71 -13.42 -3.13
CA ALA A 123 -4.14 -13.33 -3.34
C ALA A 123 -4.73 -12.24 -2.45
N PHE A 124 -5.54 -11.37 -3.04
CA PHE A 124 -6.20 -10.27 -2.34
C PHE A 124 -7.71 -10.35 -2.57
N GLN A 125 -8.48 -10.06 -1.53
CA GLN A 125 -9.93 -10.00 -1.59
C GLN A 125 -10.44 -8.76 -0.87
N VAL A 126 -11.38 -8.05 -1.49
CA VAL A 126 -12.17 -6.98 -0.88
C VAL A 126 -13.62 -7.06 -1.37
N GLY A 127 -14.56 -7.13 -0.43
CA GLY A 127 -15.96 -7.42 -0.78
C GLY A 127 -16.10 -8.76 -1.51
N ASN A 128 -16.74 -8.70 -2.69
CA ASN A 128 -16.88 -9.84 -3.60
C ASN A 128 -15.80 -9.89 -4.69
N LYS A 129 -14.83 -8.97 -4.67
CA LYS A 129 -13.75 -8.90 -5.66
C LYS A 129 -12.52 -9.62 -5.16
N SER A 130 -11.90 -10.41 -6.03
CA SER A 130 -10.66 -11.10 -5.75
C SER A 130 -9.66 -11.02 -6.89
N PHE A 131 -8.38 -11.08 -6.55
CA PHE A 131 -7.25 -11.09 -7.47
C PHE A 131 -6.22 -12.10 -6.98
N THR A 132 -5.65 -12.86 -7.89
CA THR A 132 -4.58 -13.80 -7.56
C THR A 132 -3.51 -13.77 -8.65
N MET A 133 -2.25 -13.77 -8.22
CA MET A 133 -1.10 -13.82 -9.12
C MET A 133 -0.01 -14.72 -8.54
N LYS A 134 0.58 -15.58 -9.37
CA LYS A 134 1.72 -16.42 -8.98
C LYS A 134 3.01 -15.61 -8.97
N ARG A 135 3.96 -16.01 -8.11
CA ARG A 135 5.27 -15.36 -8.04
C ARG A 135 6.00 -15.33 -9.37
N GLU A 136 6.03 -16.43 -10.11
CA GLU A 136 6.70 -16.52 -11.41
C GLU A 136 6.22 -15.48 -12.42
N GLU A 137 4.92 -15.16 -12.37
CA GLU A 137 4.29 -14.16 -13.22
C GLU A 137 4.72 -12.74 -12.82
N VAL A 138 4.78 -12.46 -11.51
CA VAL A 138 5.30 -11.19 -10.99
C VAL A 138 6.77 -11.03 -11.33
N LEU A 139 7.57 -12.07 -11.16
CA LEU A 139 9.00 -12.05 -11.51
C LEU A 139 9.20 -11.76 -13.00
N SER A 140 8.36 -12.30 -13.87
CA SER A 140 8.39 -11.99 -15.31
C SER A 140 8.25 -10.49 -15.59
N ILE A 141 7.35 -9.81 -14.84
CA ILE A 141 7.19 -8.36 -14.93
C ILE A 141 8.42 -7.64 -14.38
N LEU A 142 8.88 -8.03 -13.19
CA LEU A 142 10.04 -7.41 -12.55
C LEU A 142 11.31 -7.52 -13.40
N TYR A 143 11.59 -8.68 -14.01
CA TYR A 143 12.73 -8.87 -14.90
C TYR A 143 12.64 -8.07 -16.20
N LYS A 144 11.43 -7.88 -16.72
CA LYS A 144 11.20 -7.09 -17.92
C LYS A 144 11.38 -5.59 -17.65
N GLU A 145 10.82 -5.12 -16.54
CA GLU A 145 10.76 -3.68 -16.25
C GLU A 145 12.02 -3.16 -15.54
N PHE A 146 12.74 -4.01 -14.80
CA PHE A 146 13.88 -3.62 -13.97
C PHE A 146 15.12 -4.46 -14.27
N ALA A 147 16.04 -3.88 -15.02
CA ALA A 147 17.28 -4.55 -15.41
C ALA A 147 18.18 -4.93 -14.21
N ASP A 148 18.08 -4.17 -13.10
CA ASP A 148 18.83 -4.35 -11.85
C ASP A 148 18.05 -5.13 -10.78
N PHE A 149 16.91 -5.75 -11.14
CA PHE A 149 16.19 -6.62 -10.20
C PHE A 149 17.06 -7.83 -9.81
N PRO A 150 17.25 -8.11 -8.51
CA PRO A 150 18.04 -9.23 -8.04
C PRO A 150 17.54 -10.57 -8.60
N LYS A 151 18.46 -11.42 -9.07
CA LYS A 151 18.14 -12.72 -9.68
C LYS A 151 18.66 -13.87 -8.83
N ASN A 152 18.02 -15.02 -8.95
CA ASN A 152 18.43 -16.26 -8.26
C ASN A 152 18.62 -16.04 -6.74
N GLU A 153 19.77 -16.44 -6.19
CA GLU A 153 20.10 -16.30 -4.77
C GLU A 153 20.21 -14.84 -4.32
N ASP A 154 20.40 -13.89 -5.24
CA ASP A 154 20.54 -12.46 -4.93
C ASP A 154 19.26 -11.84 -4.34
N VAL A 155 18.10 -12.46 -4.55
CA VAL A 155 16.84 -12.05 -3.91
C VAL A 155 16.88 -12.21 -2.38
N TRP A 156 17.83 -12.99 -1.87
CA TRP A 156 18.09 -13.20 -0.45
C TRP A 156 19.20 -12.28 0.09
N ASP A 157 19.92 -11.58 -0.76
CA ASP A 157 20.94 -10.61 -0.35
C ASP A 157 20.27 -9.30 0.07
N LYS A 158 20.30 -9.02 1.37
CA LYS A 158 19.70 -7.80 1.94
C LYS A 158 20.19 -6.53 1.25
N ASN A 159 21.50 -6.44 0.97
CA ASN A 159 22.09 -5.21 0.41
C ASN A 159 21.64 -5.00 -1.04
N LYS A 160 21.58 -6.09 -1.83
CA LYS A 160 21.10 -6.03 -3.22
C LYS A 160 19.62 -5.63 -3.28
N VAL A 161 18.77 -6.24 -2.45
CA VAL A 161 17.35 -5.91 -2.38
C VAL A 161 17.12 -4.47 -1.89
N VAL A 162 17.84 -4.03 -0.84
CA VAL A 162 17.76 -2.65 -0.35
C VAL A 162 18.21 -1.64 -1.42
N LYS A 163 19.31 -1.96 -2.15
CA LYS A 163 19.78 -1.11 -3.26
C LYS A 163 18.73 -1.04 -4.37
N PHE A 164 18.15 -2.18 -4.74
CA PHE A 164 17.08 -2.24 -5.74
C PHE A 164 15.88 -1.37 -5.33
N LEU A 165 15.36 -1.54 -4.11
CA LEU A 165 14.25 -0.74 -3.60
C LEU A 165 14.56 0.76 -3.64
N LYS A 166 15.76 1.15 -3.16
CA LYS A 166 16.18 2.57 -3.16
C LYS A 166 16.23 3.18 -4.56
N ASN A 167 16.71 2.41 -5.54
CA ASN A 167 16.90 2.91 -6.90
C ASN A 167 15.60 2.92 -7.71
N ASN A 168 14.63 2.11 -7.36
CA ASN A 168 13.47 1.84 -8.21
C ASN A 168 12.11 2.16 -7.58
N ASP A 169 12.05 2.73 -6.36
CA ASP A 169 10.79 3.05 -5.67
C ASP A 169 9.85 3.88 -6.55
N GLU A 170 10.33 4.99 -7.05
CA GLU A 170 9.54 5.88 -7.92
C GLU A 170 9.11 5.18 -9.21
N LYS A 171 9.99 4.38 -9.82
CA LYS A 171 9.64 3.63 -11.04
C LYS A 171 8.58 2.56 -10.75
N MET A 172 8.62 1.89 -9.59
CA MET A 172 7.57 0.95 -9.18
C MET A 172 6.22 1.66 -9.00
N LYS A 173 6.20 2.83 -8.38
CA LYS A 173 5.00 3.67 -8.26
C LYS A 173 4.49 4.12 -9.64
N MET A 174 5.38 4.55 -10.53
CA MET A 174 5.01 4.95 -11.89
C MET A 174 4.35 3.81 -12.67
N ILE A 175 4.93 2.61 -12.67
CA ILE A 175 4.39 1.43 -13.37
C ILE A 175 3.00 1.07 -12.85
N VAL A 176 2.81 1.12 -11.53
CA VAL A 176 1.51 0.85 -10.90
C VAL A 176 0.48 1.93 -11.26
N ASN A 177 0.89 3.18 -11.42
CA ASN A 177 0.01 4.29 -11.81
C ASN A 177 -0.23 4.38 -13.32
N ASP A 178 0.54 3.69 -14.16
CA ASP A 178 0.35 3.65 -15.60
C ASP A 178 -0.92 2.86 -15.97
N LYS A 179 -1.85 3.51 -16.67
CA LYS A 179 -3.16 2.93 -17.04
C LYS A 179 -3.02 1.79 -18.03
N ASP A 180 -2.09 1.89 -18.98
CA ASP A 180 -1.94 0.90 -20.05
C ASP A 180 -1.25 -0.37 -19.48
N VAL A 181 -0.27 -0.19 -18.62
CA VAL A 181 0.36 -1.31 -17.90
C VAL A 181 -0.66 -2.04 -17.03
N ARG A 182 -1.48 -1.31 -16.25
CA ARG A 182 -2.54 -1.92 -15.45
C ARG A 182 -3.58 -2.61 -16.31
N LYS A 183 -4.03 -1.99 -17.39
CA LYS A 183 -5.00 -2.60 -18.31
C LYS A 183 -4.46 -3.92 -18.86
N ALA A 184 -3.23 -3.95 -19.35
CA ALA A 184 -2.60 -5.17 -19.85
C ALA A 184 -2.49 -6.25 -18.78
N LEU A 185 -2.09 -5.86 -17.54
CA LEU A 185 -2.02 -6.76 -16.40
C LEU A 185 -3.38 -7.40 -16.08
N PHE A 186 -4.41 -6.59 -15.89
CA PHE A 186 -5.73 -7.07 -15.45
C PHE A 186 -6.59 -7.66 -16.57
N VAL A 187 -6.20 -7.54 -17.83
CA VAL A 187 -6.72 -8.36 -18.91
C VAL A 187 -6.17 -9.80 -18.81
N LYS A 188 -4.89 -9.93 -18.48
CA LYS A 188 -4.24 -11.24 -18.33
C LYS A 188 -4.57 -11.92 -16.99
N TYR A 189 -4.68 -11.15 -15.93
CA TYR A 189 -4.96 -11.59 -14.56
C TYR A 189 -6.18 -10.81 -14.03
N PRO A 190 -7.40 -11.18 -14.39
CA PRO A 190 -8.59 -10.39 -14.07
C PRO A 190 -8.86 -10.33 -12.56
N VAL A 191 -9.52 -9.25 -12.16
CA VAL A 191 -10.20 -9.18 -10.86
C VAL A 191 -11.56 -9.84 -11.05
N GLU A 192 -11.82 -10.88 -10.28
CA GLU A 192 -13.07 -11.66 -10.28
C GLU A 192 -14.10 -11.12 -9.29
#